data_fa32f0b168523dc619388e7276dd32ee
#
_entry.id   fa32f0b168523dc619388e7276dd32ee
#
_cell.length_a   1.000
_cell.length_b   1.000
_cell.length_c   1.000
_cell.angle_alpha   90.00
_cell.angle_beta   90.00
_cell.angle_gamma   90.00
#
_symmetry.space_group_name_H-M   'P 1'
#
loop_
_entity.id
_entity.type
_entity.pdbx_description
1 polymer ?
#
loop_
_entity_poly.entity_id
_entity_poly.type
_entity_poly.pdbx_seq_one_letter_code
_entity_poly.pdbx_strand_id
1 'polypeptide(L)'
;MYKRQLPDYSDRAIFEGLVNHLIHRDYTVMGGEVHIDIYDDRVELVSPGAMLDGTQIQDRDIYKVPSMRRNPVIADMFTQLDYMEKRGSGLRKMRELTEKLPNFLQGKEPQYQTEATSFYTTFYNLNWNENGRIPVEEVANRVNSTLEKYPVNEKSSEKKYPVNGNSTLEKYPVKRSANKPVGRTAQRIIDMVISNPMITREKMANELGISLDGVKKQIKNLRDRGILIHEGSDKAGYWRIVINPQTEQ
;
A
#
# COMPACT_ATOMS: atom_id res chain seq x y z
N MET A 1 -8.62 2.21 24.01
CA MET A 1 -7.42 1.45 23.60
C MET A 1 -7.71 0.88 22.21
N TYR A 2 -7.23 1.53 21.15
CA TYR A 2 -7.40 1.02 19.78
C TYR A 2 -6.44 -0.16 19.62
N LYS A 3 -6.98 -1.37 19.49
CA LYS A 3 -6.16 -2.53 19.15
C LYS A 3 -5.59 -2.30 17.76
N ARG A 4 -4.27 -2.18 17.62
CA ARG A 4 -3.58 -2.18 16.32
C ARG A 4 -3.94 -3.49 15.62
N GLN A 5 -4.76 -3.42 14.59
CA GLN A 5 -5.01 -4.57 13.73
C GLN A 5 -3.80 -4.71 12.81
N LEU A 6 -3.03 -5.77 12.97
CA LEU A 6 -1.94 -6.10 12.04
C LEU A 6 -2.55 -6.48 10.68
N PRO A 7 -1.96 -6.02 9.57
CA PRO A 7 -2.54 -6.23 8.24
C PRO A 7 -2.57 -7.72 7.88
N ASP A 8 -3.66 -8.15 7.26
CA ASP A 8 -3.77 -9.51 6.72
C ASP A 8 -2.87 -9.70 5.49
N TYR A 9 -2.66 -8.63 4.73
CA TYR A 9 -1.89 -8.60 3.48
C TYR A 9 -1.10 -7.29 3.36
N SER A 10 -0.12 -7.26 2.46
CA SER A 10 0.50 -6.00 2.03
C SER A 10 -0.34 -5.36 0.91
N ASP A 11 -1.03 -4.25 1.20
CA ASP A 11 -1.83 -3.51 0.21
C ASP A 11 -1.02 -3.19 -1.04
N ARG A 12 0.23 -2.76 -0.84
CA ARG A 12 1.12 -2.42 -1.97
C ARG A 12 1.54 -3.65 -2.76
N ALA A 13 1.70 -4.81 -2.14
CA ALA A 13 2.02 -6.05 -2.84
C ALA A 13 0.83 -6.53 -3.68
N ILE A 14 -0.40 -6.49 -3.14
CA ILE A 14 -1.62 -6.82 -3.89
C ILE A 14 -1.80 -5.85 -5.06
N PHE A 15 -1.60 -4.55 -4.85
CA PHE A 15 -1.68 -3.54 -5.91
C PHE A 15 -0.66 -3.81 -7.04
N GLU A 16 0.59 -4.11 -6.69
CA GLU A 16 1.64 -4.49 -7.66
C GLU A 16 1.24 -5.76 -8.44
N GLY A 17 0.66 -6.75 -7.75
CA GLY A 17 0.11 -7.97 -8.35
C GLY A 17 -0.99 -7.65 -9.36
N LEU A 18 -1.97 -6.82 -8.98
CA LEU A 18 -3.07 -6.43 -9.85
C LEU A 18 -2.57 -5.71 -11.11
N VAL A 19 -1.65 -4.75 -10.96
CA VAL A 19 -1.04 -4.05 -12.08
C VAL A 19 -0.32 -5.05 -13.00
N ASN A 20 0.46 -5.99 -12.45
CA ASN A 20 1.14 -7.02 -13.24
C ASN A 20 0.15 -7.90 -14.02
N HIS A 21 -0.94 -8.33 -13.40
CA HIS A 21 -1.97 -9.13 -14.06
C HIS A 21 -2.64 -8.38 -15.22
N LEU A 22 -2.86 -7.06 -15.10
CA LEU A 22 -3.44 -6.24 -16.16
C LEU A 22 -2.45 -6.01 -17.32
N ILE A 23 -1.19 -5.68 -17.03
CA ILE A 23 -0.20 -5.38 -18.07
C ILE A 23 0.34 -6.63 -18.79
N HIS A 24 0.30 -7.80 -18.13
CA HIS A 24 0.78 -9.06 -18.70
C HIS A 24 -0.35 -9.95 -19.21
N ARG A 25 -1.62 -9.55 -19.03
CA ARG A 25 -2.77 -10.27 -19.57
C ARG A 25 -2.62 -10.54 -21.07
N ASP A 26 -3.00 -11.71 -21.51
CA ASP A 26 -3.16 -12.01 -22.93
C ASP A 26 -4.52 -11.50 -23.42
N TYR A 27 -4.52 -10.35 -24.07
CA TYR A 27 -5.73 -9.72 -24.60
C TYR A 27 -6.23 -10.38 -25.89
N THR A 28 -5.49 -11.34 -26.46
CA THR A 28 -5.95 -12.12 -27.62
C THR A 28 -6.88 -13.27 -27.21
N VAL A 29 -6.85 -13.65 -25.94
CA VAL A 29 -7.78 -14.66 -25.39
C VAL A 29 -9.15 -14.02 -25.22
N MET A 30 -10.04 -14.28 -26.16
CA MET A 30 -11.42 -13.79 -26.13
C MET A 30 -12.22 -14.49 -25.02
N GLY A 31 -12.97 -13.71 -24.24
CA GLY A 31 -13.77 -14.23 -23.12
C GLY A 31 -12.98 -14.57 -21.87
N GLY A 32 -11.64 -14.44 -21.88
CA GLY A 32 -10.83 -14.56 -20.67
C GLY A 32 -10.94 -13.30 -19.80
N GLU A 33 -11.00 -13.46 -18.49
CA GLU A 33 -11.11 -12.35 -17.53
C GLU A 33 -9.91 -12.32 -16.59
N VAL A 34 -9.54 -11.11 -16.12
CA VAL A 34 -8.70 -10.95 -14.94
C VAL A 34 -9.63 -10.92 -13.75
N HIS A 35 -9.42 -11.78 -12.78
CA HIS A 35 -10.26 -11.80 -11.59
C HIS A 35 -9.44 -11.91 -10.31
N ILE A 36 -10.10 -11.60 -9.21
CA ILE A 36 -9.56 -11.65 -7.85
C ILE A 36 -10.50 -12.49 -7.04
N ASP A 37 -10.00 -13.60 -6.51
CA ASP A 37 -10.72 -14.47 -5.59
C ASP A 37 -10.24 -14.22 -4.18
N ILE A 38 -11.17 -13.90 -3.28
CA ILE A 38 -10.86 -13.59 -1.88
C ILE A 38 -11.42 -14.71 -1.01
N TYR A 39 -10.49 -15.42 -0.35
CA TYR A 39 -10.78 -16.46 0.63
C TYR A 39 -10.40 -15.95 2.04
N ASP A 40 -10.77 -16.70 3.04
CA ASP A 40 -10.41 -16.36 4.42
C ASP A 40 -8.89 -16.41 4.66
N ASP A 41 -8.24 -17.39 4.04
CA ASP A 41 -6.82 -17.70 4.22
C ASP A 41 -5.90 -17.09 3.15
N ARG A 42 -6.44 -16.59 2.04
CA ARG A 42 -5.65 -16.07 0.91
C ARG A 42 -6.44 -15.19 -0.05
N VAL A 43 -5.70 -14.46 -0.87
CA VAL A 43 -6.22 -13.77 -2.08
C VAL A 43 -5.49 -14.33 -3.28
N GLU A 44 -6.23 -14.70 -4.31
CA GLU A 44 -5.71 -15.17 -5.60
C GLU A 44 -6.01 -14.15 -6.69
N LEU A 45 -4.98 -13.80 -7.46
CA LEU A 45 -5.12 -13.02 -8.68
C LEU A 45 -4.89 -13.95 -9.87
N VAL A 46 -5.78 -13.90 -10.83
CA VAL A 46 -5.71 -14.74 -12.03
C VAL A 46 -5.82 -13.88 -13.27
N SER A 47 -4.97 -14.14 -14.26
CA SER A 47 -5.09 -13.51 -15.58
C SER A 47 -4.83 -14.52 -16.70
N PRO A 48 -5.52 -14.36 -17.85
CA PRO A 48 -5.21 -15.11 -19.05
C PRO A 48 -3.80 -14.83 -19.56
N GLY A 49 -3.10 -15.89 -19.97
CA GLY A 49 -1.78 -15.86 -20.58
C GLY A 49 -0.69 -16.44 -19.69
N ALA A 50 0.01 -17.44 -20.21
CA ALA A 50 1.22 -18.03 -19.63
C ALA A 50 2.41 -17.06 -19.72
N MET A 51 3.58 -17.45 -19.24
CA MET A 51 4.82 -16.69 -19.47
C MET A 51 5.11 -16.55 -20.97
N LEU A 52 5.55 -15.34 -21.40
CA LEU A 52 5.82 -15.06 -22.82
C LEU A 52 6.90 -15.94 -23.44
N ASP A 53 7.85 -16.36 -22.64
CA ASP A 53 8.97 -17.23 -23.07
C ASP A 53 8.62 -18.73 -23.02
N GLY A 54 7.36 -19.07 -22.72
CA GLY A 54 6.88 -20.45 -22.63
C GLY A 54 7.38 -21.23 -21.41
N THR A 55 8.11 -20.56 -20.51
CA THR A 55 8.58 -21.19 -19.27
C THR A 55 7.49 -21.20 -18.18
N GLN A 56 7.67 -22.01 -17.15
CA GLN A 56 6.82 -22.02 -15.99
C GLN A 56 7.49 -21.24 -14.86
N ILE A 57 6.77 -20.30 -14.27
CA ILE A 57 7.33 -19.41 -13.23
C ILE A 57 7.73 -20.18 -11.97
N GLN A 58 7.00 -21.23 -11.62
CA GLN A 58 7.27 -22.08 -10.45
C GLN A 58 8.61 -22.81 -10.52
N ASP A 59 9.18 -22.97 -11.72
CA ASP A 59 10.47 -23.62 -11.95
C ASP A 59 11.62 -22.62 -12.01
N ARG A 60 11.34 -21.32 -11.74
CA ARG A 60 12.33 -20.24 -11.90
C ARG A 60 12.63 -19.52 -10.60
N ASP A 61 13.85 -19.04 -10.51
CA ASP A 61 14.22 -18.04 -9.52
C ASP A 61 13.60 -16.69 -9.88
N ILE A 62 12.66 -16.21 -9.08
CA ILE A 62 11.93 -14.93 -9.31
C ILE A 62 12.86 -13.72 -9.38
N TYR A 63 14.07 -13.82 -8.81
CA TYR A 63 15.08 -12.76 -8.87
C TYR A 63 15.81 -12.69 -10.22
N LYS A 64 15.69 -13.75 -11.05
CA LYS A 64 16.32 -13.88 -12.35
C LYS A 64 15.34 -13.83 -13.53
N VAL A 65 14.06 -13.61 -13.26
CA VAL A 65 13.03 -13.47 -14.32
C VAL A 65 13.28 -12.16 -15.09
N PRO A 66 13.50 -12.22 -16.41
CA PRO A 66 13.68 -11.01 -17.20
C PRO A 66 12.37 -10.24 -17.35
N SER A 67 12.46 -8.91 -17.48
CA SER A 67 11.30 -8.07 -17.76
C SER A 67 10.87 -8.25 -19.21
N MET A 68 9.80 -8.97 -19.45
CA MET A 68 9.19 -9.15 -20.76
C MET A 68 7.76 -8.63 -20.74
N ARG A 69 7.52 -7.51 -21.41
CA ARG A 69 6.22 -6.87 -21.41
C ARG A 69 5.35 -7.44 -22.53
N ARG A 70 4.24 -8.08 -22.18
CA ARG A 70 3.27 -8.56 -23.18
C ARG A 70 2.55 -7.39 -23.87
N ASN A 71 2.19 -6.37 -23.09
CA ASN A 71 1.45 -5.20 -23.57
C ASN A 71 2.23 -3.91 -23.30
N PRO A 72 3.24 -3.56 -24.12
CA PRO A 72 4.12 -2.43 -23.85
C PRO A 72 3.38 -1.08 -23.81
N VAL A 73 2.35 -0.88 -24.63
CA VAL A 73 1.54 0.35 -24.63
C VAL A 73 0.79 0.53 -23.32
N ILE A 74 0.16 -0.55 -22.83
CA ILE A 74 -0.54 -0.53 -21.53
C ILE A 74 0.46 -0.30 -20.40
N ALA A 75 1.60 -0.99 -20.42
CA ALA A 75 2.65 -0.81 -19.43
C ALA A 75 3.21 0.62 -19.41
N ASP A 76 3.39 1.26 -20.55
CA ASP A 76 3.83 2.66 -20.62
C ASP A 76 2.76 3.62 -20.07
N MET A 77 1.48 3.35 -20.31
CA MET A 77 0.38 4.12 -19.73
C MET A 77 0.35 4.00 -18.20
N PHE A 78 0.47 2.79 -17.66
CA PHE A 78 0.56 2.59 -16.20
C PHE A 78 1.81 3.23 -15.60
N THR A 79 2.91 3.30 -16.34
CA THR A 79 4.12 4.01 -15.91
C THR A 79 3.91 5.53 -15.87
N GLN A 80 3.21 6.11 -16.86
CA GLN A 80 2.88 7.54 -16.88
C GLN A 80 1.93 7.95 -15.75
N LEU A 81 1.10 7.02 -15.29
CA LEU A 81 0.19 7.20 -14.16
C LEU A 81 0.84 6.89 -12.79
N ASP A 82 2.16 6.64 -12.76
CA ASP A 82 2.92 6.26 -11.55
C ASP A 82 2.44 4.98 -10.85
N TYR A 83 1.73 4.11 -11.57
CA TYR A 83 1.25 2.84 -11.03
C TYR A 83 2.29 1.73 -11.07
N MET A 84 3.32 1.85 -11.92
CA MET A 84 4.40 0.87 -12.04
C MET A 84 5.76 1.50 -12.33
N GLU A 85 6.82 0.76 -11.97
CA GLU A 85 8.19 1.11 -12.32
C GLU A 85 8.66 0.36 -13.59
N LYS A 86 9.53 0.98 -14.38
CA LYS A 86 10.01 0.40 -15.66
C LYS A 86 10.96 -0.81 -15.54
N ARG A 87 11.30 -1.25 -14.32
CA ARG A 87 12.45 -2.16 -14.08
C ARG A 87 12.14 -3.65 -14.03
N GLY A 88 10.91 -4.11 -14.28
CA GLY A 88 10.55 -5.53 -14.24
C GLY A 88 10.80 -6.22 -12.89
N SER A 89 10.61 -5.49 -11.80
CA SER A 89 10.85 -5.96 -10.43
C SER A 89 9.58 -6.46 -9.72
N GLY A 90 8.45 -6.59 -10.43
CA GLY A 90 7.13 -6.80 -9.82
C GLY A 90 7.05 -8.03 -8.92
N LEU A 91 7.48 -9.21 -9.40
CA LEU A 91 7.44 -10.44 -8.60
C LEU A 91 8.28 -10.32 -7.32
N ARG A 92 9.53 -9.87 -7.46
CA ARG A 92 10.42 -9.64 -6.33
C ARG A 92 9.86 -8.61 -5.36
N LYS A 93 9.32 -7.51 -5.87
CA LYS A 93 8.76 -6.42 -5.08
C LYS A 93 7.55 -6.87 -4.26
N MET A 94 6.64 -7.66 -4.85
CA MET A 94 5.52 -8.25 -4.11
C MET A 94 6.01 -9.09 -2.92
N ARG A 95 7.04 -9.93 -3.13
CA ARG A 95 7.64 -10.73 -2.08
C ARG A 95 8.29 -9.86 -1.00
N GLU A 96 9.17 -8.94 -1.37
CA GLU A 96 9.86 -8.04 -0.43
C GLU A 96 8.89 -7.18 0.40
N LEU A 97 7.78 -6.72 -0.20
CA LEU A 97 6.76 -5.93 0.49
C LEU A 97 5.95 -6.77 1.48
N THR A 98 5.72 -8.04 1.19
CA THR A 98 5.07 -8.98 2.11
C THR A 98 5.99 -9.36 3.27
N GLU A 99 7.24 -9.67 2.98
CA GLU A 99 8.26 -10.04 3.98
C GLU A 99 8.57 -8.90 4.97
N LYS A 100 8.37 -7.64 4.57
CA LYS A 100 8.55 -6.45 5.44
C LYS A 100 7.43 -6.23 6.44
N LEU A 101 6.34 -6.95 6.33
CA LEU A 101 5.24 -6.79 7.29
C LEU A 101 5.64 -7.34 8.66
N PRO A 102 5.28 -6.64 9.77
CA PRO A 102 5.73 -7.02 11.11
C PRO A 102 5.20 -8.38 11.56
N ASN A 103 4.09 -8.84 11.01
CA ASN A 103 3.45 -10.13 11.26
C ASN A 103 3.75 -11.18 10.21
N PHE A 104 4.73 -10.95 9.34
CA PHE A 104 5.15 -11.93 8.34
C PHE A 104 5.62 -13.23 8.99
N LEU A 105 5.26 -14.34 8.39
CA LEU A 105 5.66 -15.69 8.77
C LEU A 105 6.30 -16.37 7.56
N GLN A 106 7.40 -17.06 7.79
CA GLN A 106 8.03 -17.90 6.76
C GLN A 106 7.03 -18.95 6.24
N GLY A 107 6.96 -19.09 4.91
CA GLY A 107 5.97 -19.93 4.24
C GLY A 107 4.69 -19.18 3.83
N LYS A 108 4.59 -17.87 4.14
CA LYS A 108 3.50 -16.98 3.72
C LYS A 108 3.93 -16.00 2.62
N GLU A 109 5.04 -16.28 1.95
CA GLU A 109 5.49 -15.52 0.79
C GLU A 109 4.47 -15.64 -0.35
N PRO A 110 4.29 -14.58 -1.17
CA PRO A 110 3.49 -14.69 -2.38
C PRO A 110 3.98 -15.81 -3.27
N GLN A 111 3.06 -16.63 -3.75
CA GLN A 111 3.35 -17.71 -4.68
C GLN A 111 2.89 -17.34 -6.08
N TYR A 112 3.63 -17.82 -7.07
CA TYR A 112 3.37 -17.59 -8.48
C TYR A 112 3.29 -18.93 -9.19
N GLN A 113 2.27 -19.10 -10.00
CA GLN A 113 2.06 -20.31 -10.79
C GLN A 113 1.63 -19.96 -12.20
N THR A 114 2.17 -20.68 -13.15
CA THR A 114 1.77 -20.58 -14.56
C THR A 114 1.19 -21.91 -15.00
N GLU A 115 0.05 -21.84 -15.63
CA GLU A 115 -0.54 -22.94 -16.41
C GLU A 115 -0.46 -22.62 -17.90
N ALA A 116 -0.94 -23.54 -18.75
CA ALA A 116 -0.86 -23.38 -20.20
C ALA A 116 -1.49 -22.08 -20.71
N THR A 117 -2.55 -21.60 -20.07
CA THR A 117 -3.35 -20.45 -20.52
C THR A 117 -3.52 -19.35 -19.48
N SER A 118 -2.96 -19.49 -18.28
CA SER A 118 -3.24 -18.60 -17.17
C SER A 118 -2.03 -18.40 -16.28
N PHE A 119 -1.99 -17.25 -15.64
CA PHE A 119 -1.01 -16.90 -14.61
C PHE A 119 -1.73 -16.61 -13.30
N TYR A 120 -1.21 -17.15 -12.20
CA TYR A 120 -1.77 -17.05 -10.85
C TYR A 120 -0.78 -16.37 -9.92
N THR A 121 -1.28 -15.51 -9.05
CA THR A 121 -0.54 -14.99 -7.90
C THR A 121 -1.35 -15.19 -6.65
N THR A 122 -0.82 -15.92 -5.68
CA THR A 122 -1.48 -16.19 -4.40
C THR A 122 -0.79 -15.41 -3.29
N PHE A 123 -1.56 -14.60 -2.56
CA PHE A 123 -1.14 -13.92 -1.33
C PHE A 123 -1.81 -14.60 -0.15
N TYR A 124 -1.03 -15.09 0.79
CA TYR A 124 -1.55 -15.73 1.99
C TYR A 124 -1.89 -14.70 3.07
N ASN A 125 -3.03 -14.93 3.75
CA ASN A 125 -3.40 -14.15 4.93
C ASN A 125 -2.40 -14.41 6.06
N LEU A 126 -1.70 -13.35 6.50
CA LEU A 126 -0.65 -13.43 7.52
C LEU A 126 -1.22 -13.70 8.93
N ASN A 127 -2.52 -13.45 9.11
CA ASN A 127 -3.23 -13.64 10.38
C ASN A 127 -4.13 -14.89 10.35
N TRP A 128 -3.86 -15.85 9.44
CA TRP A 128 -4.61 -17.10 9.30
C TRP A 128 -3.68 -18.30 9.41
N ASN A 129 -4.15 -19.39 10.03
CA ASN A 129 -3.45 -20.69 10.09
C ASN A 129 -4.43 -21.85 9.88
N GLU A 130 -3.98 -23.09 10.05
CA GLU A 130 -4.80 -24.29 9.88
C GLU A 130 -6.04 -24.34 10.79
N ASN A 131 -5.99 -23.65 11.93
CA ASN A 131 -7.07 -23.58 12.91
C ASN A 131 -7.99 -22.36 12.71
N GLY A 132 -7.79 -21.59 11.64
CA GLY A 132 -8.55 -20.39 11.33
C GLY A 132 -7.80 -19.08 11.65
N ARG A 133 -8.54 -18.02 11.95
CA ARG A 133 -7.96 -16.70 12.22
C ARG A 133 -7.18 -16.69 13.54
N ILE A 134 -5.92 -16.29 13.46
CA ILE A 134 -5.03 -16.20 14.62
C ILE A 134 -5.50 -15.07 15.55
N PRO A 135 -5.65 -15.29 16.86
CA PRO A 135 -6.01 -14.24 17.81
C PRO A 135 -5.03 -13.06 17.77
N VAL A 136 -5.55 -11.84 17.85
CA VAL A 136 -4.74 -10.60 17.74
C VAL A 136 -3.63 -10.55 18.80
N GLU A 137 -3.92 -11.04 20.01
CA GLU A 137 -2.96 -11.11 21.11
C GLU A 137 -1.77 -12.04 20.76
N GLU A 138 -2.02 -13.15 20.11
CA GLU A 138 -0.97 -14.09 19.70
C GLU A 138 -0.08 -13.49 18.61
N VAL A 139 -0.68 -12.84 17.61
CA VAL A 139 0.09 -12.15 16.56
C VAL A 139 0.91 -11.01 17.14
N ALA A 140 0.35 -10.21 18.04
CA ALA A 140 1.05 -9.12 18.71
C ALA A 140 2.24 -9.62 19.54
N ASN A 141 2.07 -10.72 20.27
CA ASN A 141 3.13 -11.33 21.08
C ASN A 141 4.29 -11.85 20.19
N ARG A 142 3.99 -12.43 19.03
CA ARG A 142 5.02 -12.84 18.05
C ARG A 142 5.83 -11.65 17.56
N VAL A 143 5.15 -10.58 17.16
CA VAL A 143 5.81 -9.35 16.67
C VAL A 143 6.72 -8.76 17.75
N ASN A 144 6.24 -8.64 18.99
CA ASN A 144 7.04 -8.12 20.10
C ASN A 144 8.26 -9.02 20.39
N SER A 145 8.09 -10.33 20.42
CA SER A 145 9.21 -11.27 20.65
C SER A 145 10.26 -11.24 19.53
N THR A 146 9.85 -10.94 18.29
CA THR A 146 10.77 -10.78 17.16
C THR A 146 11.54 -9.48 17.27
N LEU A 147 10.89 -8.38 17.66
CA LEU A 147 11.55 -7.09 17.88
C LEU A 147 12.55 -7.12 19.04
N GLU A 148 12.27 -7.89 20.10
CA GLU A 148 13.22 -8.10 21.20
C GLU A 148 14.45 -8.90 20.79
N LYS A 149 14.28 -9.91 19.94
CA LYS A 149 15.40 -10.74 19.43
C LYS A 149 16.28 -10.03 18.42
N TYR A 150 15.69 -9.09 17.65
CA TYR A 150 16.39 -8.31 16.64
C TYR A 150 16.09 -6.83 16.86
N PRO A 151 16.75 -6.17 17.86
CA PRO A 151 16.59 -4.73 18.02
C PRO A 151 17.02 -4.07 16.71
N VAL A 152 16.09 -3.31 16.10
CA VAL A 152 16.38 -2.57 14.89
C VAL A 152 17.41 -1.51 15.24
N ASN A 153 18.67 -1.78 14.88
CA ASN A 153 19.74 -0.79 14.96
C ASN A 153 19.41 0.30 13.95
N GLU A 154 18.94 1.46 14.41
CA GLU A 154 18.62 2.66 13.62
C GLU A 154 19.80 3.25 12.81
N LYS A 155 20.89 2.52 12.68
CA LYS A 155 22.13 2.97 12.00
C LYS A 155 22.53 2.16 10.78
N SER A 156 21.62 1.61 10.01
CA SER A 156 22.00 1.03 8.73
C SER A 156 21.20 1.58 7.56
N SER A 157 21.86 2.54 6.88
CA SER A 157 21.76 2.85 5.47
C SER A 157 20.46 3.49 4.95
N GLU A 158 20.37 4.82 5.08
CA GLU A 158 19.94 5.65 3.98
C GLU A 158 20.87 5.43 2.77
N LYS A 159 20.63 4.42 1.97
CA LYS A 159 21.13 4.40 0.60
C LYS A 159 20.27 5.37 -0.20
N LYS A 160 20.73 6.61 -0.30
CA LYS A 160 20.26 7.59 -1.29
C LYS A 160 20.41 6.97 -2.68
N TYR A 161 19.30 6.62 -3.30
CA TYR A 161 19.27 6.41 -4.75
C TYR A 161 19.24 7.80 -5.40
N PRO A 162 20.12 8.09 -6.38
CA PRO A 162 20.09 9.35 -7.11
C PRO A 162 18.83 9.38 -7.97
N VAL A 163 17.91 10.27 -7.65
CA VAL A 163 16.79 10.64 -8.52
C VAL A 163 17.36 11.58 -9.55
N ASN A 164 17.63 11.07 -10.76
CA ASN A 164 17.91 11.92 -11.90
C ASN A 164 16.63 12.60 -12.37
N GLY A 165 16.74 13.89 -12.46
CA GLY A 165 15.73 14.88 -12.50
C GLY A 165 14.85 14.99 -13.75
N ASN A 166 13.98 15.95 -13.63
CA ASN A 166 13.01 16.57 -14.51
C ASN A 166 11.62 15.91 -14.57
N SER A 167 10.85 16.12 -13.52
CA SER A 167 9.44 16.45 -13.65
C SER A 167 9.15 17.63 -12.72
N THR A 168 8.66 18.70 -13.32
CA THR A 168 8.18 19.92 -12.69
C THR A 168 6.94 19.60 -11.86
N LEU A 169 7.13 19.25 -10.60
CA LEU A 169 6.14 19.33 -9.55
C LEU A 169 6.72 20.20 -8.45
N GLU A 170 6.08 21.33 -8.29
CA GLU A 170 6.51 22.41 -7.42
C GLU A 170 6.73 21.97 -5.99
N LYS A 171 7.87 22.42 -5.48
CA LYS A 171 8.39 22.35 -4.13
C LYS A 171 7.35 22.77 -3.09
N TYR A 172 6.95 21.84 -2.25
CA TYR A 172 6.53 22.16 -0.90
C TYR A 172 7.63 21.77 0.07
N PRO A 173 8.28 22.72 0.75
CA PRO A 173 9.27 22.41 1.77
C PRO A 173 8.57 21.80 2.99
N VAL A 174 8.80 20.53 3.25
CA VAL A 174 8.41 19.88 4.50
C VAL A 174 9.31 20.42 5.60
N LYS A 175 8.84 21.44 6.30
CA LYS A 175 9.44 21.85 7.58
C LYS A 175 9.10 20.78 8.61
N ARG A 176 10.09 19.97 8.98
CA ARG A 176 10.03 19.03 10.11
C ARG A 176 9.74 19.82 11.39
N SER A 177 8.52 19.72 11.87
CA SER A 177 8.13 20.03 13.23
C SER A 177 7.30 18.87 13.76
N ALA A 178 7.97 17.74 13.98
CA ALA A 178 7.42 16.60 14.68
C ALA A 178 7.68 16.82 16.18
N ASN A 179 6.63 16.68 17.01
CA ASN A 179 6.58 16.50 18.46
C ASN A 179 5.84 17.58 19.27
N LYS A 180 4.73 18.12 18.73
CA LYS A 180 3.72 18.71 19.65
C LYS A 180 2.41 17.89 19.54
N PRO A 181 1.75 17.59 20.67
CA PRO A 181 0.47 16.91 20.64
C PRO A 181 -0.55 17.71 19.80
N VAL A 182 -1.43 17.01 19.12
CA VAL A 182 -2.50 17.62 18.32
C VAL A 182 -3.46 18.33 19.27
N GLY A 183 -3.71 19.63 19.06
CA GLY A 183 -4.62 20.41 19.90
C GLY A 183 -6.06 19.86 19.81
N ARG A 184 -6.88 20.06 20.86
CA ARG A 184 -8.26 19.53 20.96
C ARG A 184 -9.12 19.82 19.72
N THR A 185 -9.04 21.04 19.17
CA THR A 185 -9.81 21.41 17.98
C THR A 185 -9.36 20.68 16.72
N ALA A 186 -8.05 20.50 16.56
CA ALA A 186 -7.48 19.74 15.44
C ALA A 186 -7.81 18.26 15.55
N GLN A 187 -7.84 17.70 16.77
CA GLN A 187 -8.28 16.31 16.98
C GLN A 187 -9.74 16.12 16.59
N ARG A 188 -10.65 17.03 16.98
CA ARG A 188 -12.05 16.97 16.56
C ARG A 188 -12.22 17.05 15.04
N ILE A 189 -11.40 17.84 14.33
CA ILE A 189 -11.41 17.85 12.86
C ILE A 189 -11.00 16.47 12.30
N ILE A 190 -10.00 15.82 12.88
CA ILE A 190 -9.59 14.47 12.50
C ILE A 190 -10.75 13.49 12.69
N ASP A 191 -11.41 13.52 13.83
CA ASP A 191 -12.54 12.64 14.14
C ASP A 191 -13.73 12.86 13.18
N MET A 192 -14.01 14.12 12.81
CA MET A 192 -15.03 14.47 11.81
C MET A 192 -14.69 13.95 10.42
N VAL A 193 -13.43 14.03 10.01
CA VAL A 193 -12.94 13.50 8.73
C VAL A 193 -13.00 11.96 8.71
N ILE A 194 -12.67 11.29 9.81
CA ILE A 194 -12.84 9.83 9.94
C ILE A 194 -14.30 9.43 9.74
N SER A 195 -15.23 10.19 10.34
CA SER A 195 -16.67 9.91 10.26
C SER A 195 -17.26 10.25 8.89
N ASN A 196 -16.74 11.29 8.24
CA ASN A 196 -17.19 11.74 6.92
C ASN A 196 -16.03 12.36 6.13
N PRO A 197 -15.34 11.60 5.27
CA PRO A 197 -14.23 12.12 4.46
C PRO A 197 -14.61 13.26 3.49
N MET A 198 -15.90 13.40 3.14
CA MET A 198 -16.39 14.46 2.25
C MET A 198 -16.93 15.68 3.00
N ILE A 199 -16.68 15.80 4.29
CA ILE A 199 -17.16 16.92 5.12
C ILE A 199 -16.58 18.25 4.62
N THR A 200 -17.43 19.27 4.46
CA THR A 200 -17.01 20.59 4.02
C THR A 200 -16.45 21.43 5.17
N ARG A 201 -15.62 22.42 4.84
CA ARG A 201 -15.03 23.33 5.84
C ARG A 201 -16.09 24.13 6.58
N GLU A 202 -17.17 24.50 5.91
CA GLU A 202 -18.33 25.18 6.49
C GLU A 202 -19.05 24.29 7.52
N LYS A 203 -19.23 23.01 7.20
CA LYS A 203 -19.84 22.04 8.13
C LYS A 203 -18.97 21.81 9.34
N MET A 204 -17.64 21.70 9.16
CA MET A 204 -16.69 21.63 10.27
C MET A 204 -16.77 22.88 11.17
N ALA A 205 -16.86 24.08 10.57
CA ALA A 205 -16.96 25.34 11.30
C ALA A 205 -18.23 25.39 12.19
N ASN A 206 -19.35 24.99 11.62
CA ASN A 206 -20.63 24.96 12.33
C ASN A 206 -20.64 23.95 13.48
N GLU A 207 -20.15 22.74 13.26
CA GLU A 207 -20.13 21.68 14.28
C GLU A 207 -19.11 21.95 15.40
N LEU A 208 -18.01 22.67 15.09
CA LEU A 208 -16.99 23.05 16.05
C LEU A 208 -17.31 24.37 16.79
N GLY A 209 -18.27 25.14 16.28
CA GLY A 209 -18.59 26.46 16.83
C GLY A 209 -17.46 27.49 16.68
N ILE A 210 -16.68 27.39 15.60
CA ILE A 210 -15.55 28.30 15.33
C ILE A 210 -15.69 28.92 13.92
N SER A 211 -14.95 30.00 13.68
CA SER A 211 -14.97 30.66 12.37
C SER A 211 -14.39 29.78 11.28
N LEU A 212 -14.82 29.97 10.03
CA LEU A 212 -14.27 29.28 8.85
C LEU A 212 -12.75 29.43 8.73
N ASP A 213 -12.23 30.63 9.08
CA ASP A 213 -10.79 30.88 9.06
C ASP A 213 -10.07 30.12 10.18
N GLY A 214 -10.73 29.91 11.32
CA GLY A 214 -10.24 29.03 12.38
C GLY A 214 -10.08 27.58 11.88
N VAL A 215 -11.07 27.06 11.15
CA VAL A 215 -10.99 25.73 10.52
C VAL A 215 -9.87 25.67 9.48
N LYS A 216 -9.78 26.66 8.58
CA LYS A 216 -8.71 26.74 7.57
C LYS A 216 -7.32 26.71 8.21
N LYS A 217 -7.14 27.44 9.32
CA LYS A 217 -5.87 27.46 10.07
C LYS A 217 -5.53 26.12 10.68
N GLN A 218 -6.50 25.40 11.24
CA GLN A 218 -6.29 24.08 11.81
C GLN A 218 -6.00 23.04 10.70
N ILE A 219 -6.74 23.06 9.61
CA ILE A 219 -6.51 22.21 8.43
C ILE A 219 -5.10 22.45 7.86
N LYS A 220 -4.68 23.73 7.73
CA LYS A 220 -3.34 24.06 7.28
C LYS A 220 -2.28 23.46 8.21
N ASN A 221 -2.45 23.60 9.51
CA ASN A 221 -1.54 23.00 10.50
C ASN A 221 -1.46 21.47 10.36
N LEU A 222 -2.61 20.78 10.22
CA LEU A 222 -2.67 19.34 10.01
C LEU A 222 -2.00 18.91 8.69
N ARG A 223 -2.15 19.71 7.63
CA ARG A 223 -1.50 19.47 6.34
C ARG A 223 0.02 19.70 6.44
N ASP A 224 0.45 20.79 7.06
CA ASP A 224 1.87 21.12 7.24
C ASP A 224 2.60 20.05 8.11
N ARG A 225 1.84 19.36 8.97
CA ARG A 225 2.30 18.23 9.78
C ARG A 225 2.19 16.87 9.07
N GLY A 226 1.66 16.83 7.85
CA GLY A 226 1.47 15.61 7.09
C GLY A 226 0.40 14.66 7.65
N ILE A 227 -0.51 15.16 8.51
CA ILE A 227 -1.58 14.34 9.13
C ILE A 227 -2.83 14.29 8.25
N LEU A 228 -3.11 15.36 7.49
CA LEU A 228 -4.32 15.48 6.68
C LEU A 228 -3.96 15.88 5.26
N ILE A 229 -4.57 15.23 4.28
CA ILE A 229 -4.45 15.56 2.84
C ILE A 229 -5.85 15.75 2.26
N HIS A 230 -6.00 16.68 1.33
CA HIS A 230 -7.19 16.83 0.51
C HIS A 230 -6.90 16.28 -0.88
N GLU A 231 -7.66 15.31 -1.32
CA GLU A 231 -7.54 14.68 -2.64
C GLU A 231 -8.73 15.06 -3.51
N GLY A 232 -8.47 15.37 -4.78
CA GLY A 232 -9.49 15.83 -5.73
C GLY A 232 -9.63 17.35 -5.81
N SER A 233 -10.70 17.81 -6.50
CA SER A 233 -10.98 19.25 -6.69
C SER A 233 -11.56 19.87 -5.42
N ASP A 234 -11.46 21.21 -5.30
CA ASP A 234 -12.01 21.94 -4.14
C ASP A 234 -13.54 21.77 -3.97
N LYS A 235 -14.27 21.40 -5.04
CA LYS A 235 -15.75 21.22 -5.01
C LYS A 235 -16.19 19.75 -4.90
N ALA A 236 -15.32 18.79 -5.25
CA ALA A 236 -15.66 17.37 -5.31
C ALA A 236 -14.55 16.48 -4.75
N GLY A 237 -13.66 17.03 -3.91
CA GLY A 237 -12.59 16.29 -3.26
C GLY A 237 -13.01 15.70 -1.92
N TYR A 238 -12.15 14.89 -1.37
CA TYR A 238 -12.31 14.30 -0.05
C TYR A 238 -11.03 14.44 0.78
N TRP A 239 -11.19 14.37 2.10
CA TRP A 239 -10.11 14.43 3.06
C TRP A 239 -9.59 13.02 3.35
N ARG A 240 -8.27 12.88 3.37
CA ARG A 240 -7.60 11.63 3.78
C ARG A 240 -6.64 11.90 4.92
N ILE A 241 -6.71 11.06 5.97
CA ILE A 241 -5.78 11.11 7.09
C ILE A 241 -4.57 10.27 6.73
N VAL A 242 -3.39 10.87 6.85
CA VAL A 242 -2.11 10.18 6.73
C VAL A 242 -1.68 9.79 8.14
N ILE A 243 -1.81 8.50 8.45
CA ILE A 243 -1.32 7.96 9.72
C ILE A 243 0.21 7.90 9.61
N ASN A 244 0.88 8.86 10.25
CA ASN A 244 2.33 8.78 10.40
C ASN A 244 2.62 7.86 11.60
N PRO A 245 3.37 6.74 11.46
CA PRO A 245 3.56 5.76 12.52
C PRO A 245 4.45 6.25 13.68
N GLN A 246 4.80 7.55 13.74
CA GLN A 246 5.71 8.12 14.74
C GLN A 246 5.04 9.00 15.81
N THR A 247 3.75 8.90 16.03
CA THR A 247 3.08 9.68 17.09
C THR A 247 2.39 8.77 18.09
N GLU A 248 3.15 7.92 18.77
CA GLU A 248 2.74 7.35 20.06
C GLU A 248 3.97 7.25 20.97
N GLN A 249 4.05 8.17 21.91
CA GLN A 249 4.55 7.92 23.27
C GLN A 249 3.40 8.08 24.22
#